data_7086345fbe49bd66e0ea7389c76e31f6
#
_entry.id   7086345fbe49bd66e0ea7389c76e31f6
#
_cell.length_a   1.000
_cell.length_b   1.000
_cell.length_c   1.000
_cell.angle_alpha   90.00
_cell.angle_beta   90.00
_cell.angle_gamma   90.00
#
_symmetry.space_group_name_H-M   'P 1'
#
loop_
_entity.id
_entity.type
_entity.pdbx_description
1 polymer ?
#
loop_
_entity_poly.entity_id
_entity_poly.type
_entity_poly.pdbx_seq_one_letter_code
_entity_poly.pdbx_strand_id
1 'polypeptide(L)'
;MTDSTLDPEGLRVRREVLGDEHVDRAIARTTPLTAPFQEFITRSAWGDVWARPGLDRRTRSAITLAALVTLRVEGELEMHVRAALRNGLTPEEISEIILHTALYAGLPAANGAFAVAQRVLEETPAGTEPGATGAVDQRSEG
;
A
#
# COMPACT_ATOMS: atom_id res chain seq x y z
N MET A 1 3.24 23.17 -3.58
CA MET A 1 2.06 22.56 -4.24
C MET A 1 0.99 22.38 -3.20
N THR A 2 -0.22 22.74 -3.52
CA THR A 2 -1.40 22.54 -2.68
C THR A 2 -2.32 21.49 -3.33
N ASP A 3 -3.19 20.87 -2.54
CA ASP A 3 -4.19 19.92 -3.02
C ASP A 3 -5.03 20.45 -4.19
N SER A 4 -5.27 21.76 -4.21
CA SER A 4 -6.11 22.40 -5.25
C SER A 4 -5.56 22.36 -6.66
N THR A 5 -4.26 22.02 -6.85
CA THR A 5 -3.64 21.89 -8.17
C THR A 5 -3.67 20.47 -8.72
N LEU A 6 -4.04 19.49 -7.88
CA LEU A 6 -4.11 18.08 -8.23
C LEU A 6 -5.50 17.70 -8.72
N ASP A 7 -5.57 16.69 -9.59
CA ASP A 7 -6.84 16.15 -10.05
C ASP A 7 -7.67 15.66 -8.85
N PRO A 8 -8.89 16.20 -8.63
CA PRO A 8 -9.66 15.90 -7.42
C PRO A 8 -10.04 14.43 -7.26
N GLU A 9 -10.44 13.77 -8.33
CA GLU A 9 -10.80 12.34 -8.32
C GLU A 9 -9.57 11.48 -8.06
N GLY A 10 -8.47 11.77 -8.74
CA GLY A 10 -7.21 11.07 -8.54
C GLY A 10 -6.68 11.24 -7.11
N LEU A 11 -6.76 12.44 -6.57
CA LEU A 11 -6.33 12.71 -5.20
C LEU A 11 -7.18 11.95 -4.18
N ARG A 12 -8.50 11.92 -4.37
CA ARG A 12 -9.43 11.17 -3.52
C ARG A 12 -9.06 9.68 -3.50
N VAL A 13 -8.89 9.07 -4.67
CA VAL A 13 -8.55 7.65 -4.79
C VAL A 13 -7.16 7.35 -4.21
N ARG A 14 -6.18 8.20 -4.51
CA ARG A 14 -4.82 8.08 -3.97
C ARG A 14 -4.82 8.06 -2.44
N ARG A 15 -5.60 8.94 -1.82
CA ARG A 15 -5.75 8.99 -0.35
C ARG A 15 -6.42 7.75 0.21
N GLU A 16 -7.44 7.24 -0.46
CA GLU A 16 -8.12 6.02 -0.02
C GLU A 16 -7.20 4.79 -0.09
N VAL A 17 -6.37 4.70 -1.11
CA VAL A 17 -5.47 3.55 -1.35
C VAL A 17 -4.20 3.62 -0.50
N LEU A 18 -3.55 4.77 -0.45
CA LEU A 18 -2.25 4.95 0.21
C LEU A 18 -2.35 5.49 1.63
N GLY A 19 -3.47 6.11 1.99
CA GLY A 19 -3.66 6.80 3.26
C GLY A 19 -3.29 8.28 3.19
N ASP A 20 -3.99 9.09 3.99
CA ASP A 20 -3.81 10.55 4.02
C ASP A 20 -2.40 10.96 4.42
N GLU A 21 -1.83 10.29 5.42
CA GLU A 21 -0.50 10.61 5.93
C GLU A 21 0.59 10.48 4.85
N HIS A 22 0.55 9.37 4.07
CA HIS A 22 1.49 9.17 2.97
C HIS A 22 1.33 10.25 1.90
N VAL A 23 0.11 10.54 1.51
CA VAL A 23 -0.19 11.54 0.47
C VAL A 23 0.20 12.94 0.92
N ASP A 24 -0.08 13.30 2.17
CA ASP A 24 0.32 14.60 2.73
C ASP A 24 1.83 14.78 2.72
N ARG A 25 2.60 13.73 3.06
CA ARG A 25 4.05 13.76 2.96
C ARG A 25 4.54 13.94 1.51
N ALA A 26 3.92 13.25 0.57
CA ALA A 26 4.27 13.37 -0.85
C ALA A 26 4.01 14.78 -1.36
N ILE A 27 2.89 15.39 -1.00
CA ILE A 27 2.55 16.77 -1.36
C ILE A 27 3.55 17.75 -0.74
N ALA A 28 3.87 17.57 0.55
CA ALA A 28 4.80 18.43 1.27
C ALA A 28 6.24 18.39 0.69
N ARG A 29 6.64 17.26 0.12
CA ARG A 29 7.95 17.08 -0.52
C ARG A 29 8.02 17.53 -1.97
N THR A 30 6.91 17.92 -2.55
CA THR A 30 6.84 18.33 -3.95
C THR A 30 7.63 19.63 -4.17
N THR A 31 8.46 19.64 -5.19
CA THR A 31 9.28 20.78 -5.62
C THR A 31 8.88 21.18 -7.03
N PRO A 32 9.37 22.33 -7.56
CA PRO A 32 9.15 22.66 -8.97
C PRO A 32 9.63 21.58 -9.96
N LEU A 33 10.66 20.82 -9.58
CA LEU A 33 11.14 19.71 -10.39
C LEU A 33 10.14 18.55 -10.46
N THR A 34 9.51 18.21 -9.33
CA THR A 34 8.67 17.03 -9.21
C THR A 34 7.17 17.32 -9.38
N ALA A 35 6.76 18.58 -9.35
CA ALA A 35 5.35 18.97 -9.45
C ALA A 35 4.67 18.41 -10.72
N PRO A 36 5.24 18.51 -11.92
CA PRO A 36 4.62 17.96 -13.12
C PRO A 36 4.40 16.43 -13.02
N PHE A 37 5.32 15.73 -12.39
CA PHE A 37 5.18 14.29 -12.18
C PHE A 37 4.08 13.95 -11.16
N GLN A 38 3.98 14.69 -10.07
CA GLN A 38 2.90 14.51 -9.08
C GLN A 38 1.52 14.77 -9.70
N GLU A 39 1.39 15.80 -10.53
CA GLU A 39 0.15 16.07 -11.28
C GLU A 39 -0.18 14.93 -12.25
N PHE A 40 0.81 14.47 -12.99
CA PHE A 40 0.66 13.39 -13.96
C PHE A 40 0.22 12.09 -13.31
N ILE A 41 0.88 11.63 -12.25
CA ILE A 41 0.54 10.37 -11.59
C ILE A 41 -0.80 10.44 -10.86
N THR A 42 -1.13 11.57 -10.26
CA THR A 42 -2.42 11.74 -9.59
C THR A 42 -3.58 11.59 -10.57
N ARG A 43 -3.46 12.18 -11.75
CA ARG A 43 -4.47 12.06 -12.81
C ARG A 43 -4.46 10.69 -13.47
N SER A 44 -3.29 10.23 -13.95
CA SER A 44 -3.20 9.04 -14.80
C SER A 44 -3.28 7.73 -14.01
N ALA A 45 -2.48 7.58 -12.97
CA ALA A 45 -2.48 6.35 -12.19
C ALA A 45 -3.72 6.25 -11.30
N TRP A 46 -3.98 7.28 -10.52
CA TRP A 46 -5.03 7.24 -9.52
C TRP A 46 -6.40 7.60 -10.08
N GLY A 47 -6.48 8.63 -10.91
CA GLY A 47 -7.73 9.05 -11.53
C GLY A 47 -8.18 8.16 -12.68
N ASP A 48 -7.27 7.79 -13.58
CA ASP A 48 -7.62 7.05 -14.79
C ASP A 48 -7.61 5.52 -14.60
N VAL A 49 -6.80 4.97 -13.73
CA VAL A 49 -6.65 3.52 -13.58
C VAL A 49 -7.21 3.00 -12.25
N TRP A 50 -6.68 3.47 -11.12
CA TRP A 50 -7.11 2.95 -9.82
C TRP A 50 -8.57 3.27 -9.48
N ALA A 51 -9.12 4.34 -10.03
CA ALA A 51 -10.53 4.69 -9.87
C ALA A 51 -11.49 3.80 -10.67
N ARG A 52 -10.99 2.99 -11.60
CA ARG A 52 -11.85 2.17 -12.47
C ARG A 52 -12.53 1.03 -11.69
N PRO A 53 -13.81 0.75 -11.96
CA PRO A 53 -14.54 -0.31 -11.27
C PRO A 53 -14.25 -1.72 -11.78
N GLY A 54 -13.46 -1.88 -12.84
CA GLY A 54 -13.23 -3.17 -13.51
C GLY A 54 -12.50 -4.21 -12.65
N LEU A 55 -11.69 -3.79 -11.71
CA LEU A 55 -11.05 -4.62 -10.69
C LEU A 55 -11.21 -3.96 -9.33
N ASP A 56 -11.39 -4.74 -8.29
CA ASP A 56 -11.40 -4.23 -6.93
C ASP A 56 -9.98 -3.84 -6.46
N ARG A 57 -9.90 -3.14 -5.34
CA ARG A 57 -8.61 -2.63 -4.84
C ARG A 57 -7.70 -3.72 -4.28
N ARG A 58 -8.25 -4.80 -3.75
CA ARG A 58 -7.48 -5.97 -3.34
C ARG A 58 -6.74 -6.58 -4.53
N THR A 59 -7.46 -6.79 -5.63
CA THR A 59 -6.90 -7.32 -6.88
C THR A 59 -5.86 -6.37 -7.46
N ARG A 60 -6.13 -5.08 -7.50
CA ARG A 60 -5.15 -4.08 -7.97
C ARG A 60 -3.89 -4.08 -7.12
N SER A 61 -4.02 -4.16 -5.81
CA SER A 61 -2.86 -4.28 -4.90
C SER A 61 -2.05 -5.55 -5.18
N ALA A 62 -2.70 -6.69 -5.40
CA ALA A 62 -2.02 -7.95 -5.73
C ALA A 62 -1.21 -7.84 -7.03
N ILE A 63 -1.79 -7.25 -8.07
CA ILE A 63 -1.12 -7.00 -9.35
C ILE A 63 0.08 -6.06 -9.16
N THR A 64 -0.10 -4.99 -8.41
CA THR A 64 0.96 -4.02 -8.12
C THR A 64 2.12 -4.67 -7.39
N LEU A 65 1.85 -5.48 -6.36
CA LEU A 65 2.90 -6.20 -5.64
C LEU A 65 3.69 -7.12 -6.58
N ALA A 66 3.01 -7.90 -7.40
CA ALA A 66 3.66 -8.80 -8.36
C ALA A 66 4.55 -8.03 -9.35
N ALA A 67 4.08 -6.91 -9.86
CA ALA A 67 4.85 -6.05 -10.76
C ALA A 67 6.10 -5.49 -10.09
N LEU A 68 5.97 -4.97 -8.86
CA LEU A 68 7.09 -4.36 -8.14
C LEU A 68 8.13 -5.39 -7.68
N VAL A 69 7.70 -6.58 -7.29
CA VAL A 69 8.62 -7.71 -7.02
C VAL A 69 9.44 -8.03 -8.26
N THR A 70 8.79 -8.15 -9.40
CA THR A 70 9.44 -8.47 -10.68
C THR A 70 10.41 -7.37 -11.12
N LEU A 71 10.03 -6.10 -10.97
CA LEU A 71 10.85 -4.94 -11.31
C LEU A 71 11.95 -4.65 -10.27
N ARG A 72 11.89 -5.29 -9.11
CA ARG A 72 12.83 -5.11 -7.98
C ARG A 72 12.90 -3.66 -7.48
N VAL A 73 11.77 -2.99 -7.39
CA VAL A 73 11.67 -1.62 -6.89
C VAL A 73 11.28 -1.66 -5.41
N GLU A 74 12.26 -1.85 -4.54
CA GLU A 74 12.03 -2.11 -3.10
C GLU A 74 11.35 -0.97 -2.37
N GLY A 75 11.68 0.28 -2.66
CA GLY A 75 11.03 1.45 -2.04
C GLY A 75 9.54 1.54 -2.35
N GLU A 76 9.17 1.36 -3.61
CA GLU A 76 7.77 1.30 -4.03
C GLU A 76 7.06 0.06 -3.46
N LEU A 77 7.75 -1.07 -3.41
CA LEU A 77 7.22 -2.29 -2.83
C LEU A 77 6.86 -2.10 -1.35
N GLU A 78 7.73 -1.47 -0.57
CA GLU A 78 7.48 -1.17 0.83
C GLU A 78 6.19 -0.36 1.02
N MET A 79 6.02 0.71 0.25
CA MET A 79 4.82 1.52 0.26
C MET A 79 3.57 0.71 -0.13
N HIS A 80 3.67 -0.11 -1.16
CA HIS A 80 2.54 -0.89 -1.65
C HIS A 80 2.20 -2.12 -0.80
N VAL A 81 3.13 -2.64 -0.01
CA VAL A 81 2.80 -3.65 1.02
C VAL A 81 1.90 -3.01 2.09
N ARG A 82 2.22 -1.80 2.55
CA ARG A 82 1.34 -1.06 3.46
C ARG A 82 -0.03 -0.80 2.84
N ALA A 83 -0.06 -0.35 1.61
CA ALA A 83 -1.31 -0.11 0.87
C ALA A 83 -2.12 -1.39 0.68
N ALA A 84 -1.48 -2.52 0.41
CA ALA A 84 -2.14 -3.81 0.25
C ALA A 84 -2.87 -4.25 1.53
N LEU A 85 -2.23 -4.09 2.69
CA LEU A 85 -2.87 -4.34 3.99
C LEU A 85 -4.07 -3.41 4.19
N ARG A 86 -3.95 -2.14 3.86
CA ARG A 86 -5.03 -1.17 3.92
C ARG A 86 -6.19 -1.53 2.99
N ASN A 87 -5.90 -2.08 1.83
CA ASN A 87 -6.89 -2.49 0.84
C ASN A 87 -7.50 -3.88 1.11
N GLY A 88 -7.13 -4.51 2.22
CA GLY A 88 -7.74 -5.72 2.72
C GLY A 88 -7.02 -7.02 2.39
N LEU A 89 -5.80 -6.97 1.84
CA LEU A 89 -4.96 -8.17 1.73
C LEU A 89 -4.41 -8.56 3.10
N THR A 90 -4.41 -9.85 3.39
CA THR A 90 -3.80 -10.37 4.61
C THR A 90 -2.31 -10.62 4.43
N PRO A 91 -1.52 -10.72 5.53
CA PRO A 91 -0.12 -11.14 5.45
C PRO A 91 0.07 -12.46 4.73
N GLU A 92 -0.82 -13.41 4.92
CA GLU A 92 -0.80 -14.72 4.27
C GLU A 92 -1.01 -14.59 2.76
N GLU A 93 -1.94 -13.73 2.34
CA GLU A 93 -2.18 -13.45 0.93
C GLU A 93 -0.98 -12.74 0.28
N ILE A 94 -0.34 -11.81 0.98
CA ILE A 94 0.88 -11.15 0.51
C ILE A 94 2.00 -12.18 0.32
N SER A 95 2.16 -13.09 1.26
CA SER A 95 3.12 -14.20 1.15
C SER A 95 2.84 -15.06 -0.09
N GLU A 96 1.59 -15.42 -0.34
CA GLU A 96 1.21 -16.19 -1.51
C GLU A 96 1.50 -15.45 -2.84
N ILE A 97 1.27 -14.14 -2.87
CA ILE A 97 1.57 -13.31 -4.05
C ILE A 97 3.07 -13.32 -4.35
N ILE A 98 3.92 -13.14 -3.34
CA ILE A 98 5.38 -13.13 -3.51
C ILE A 98 5.86 -14.53 -3.91
N LEU A 99 5.35 -15.57 -3.27
CA LEU A 99 5.68 -16.96 -3.60
C LEU A 99 5.33 -17.30 -5.05
N HIS A 100 4.13 -16.93 -5.48
CA HIS A 100 3.70 -17.13 -6.85
C HIS A 100 4.58 -16.36 -7.85
N THR A 101 4.88 -15.11 -7.54
CA THR A 101 5.73 -14.25 -8.37
C THR A 101 7.14 -14.79 -8.51
N ALA A 102 7.65 -15.50 -7.49
CA ALA A 102 8.98 -16.12 -7.53
C ALA A 102 9.16 -17.07 -8.72
N LEU A 103 8.08 -17.73 -9.17
CA LEU A 103 8.12 -18.63 -10.32
C LEU A 103 8.49 -17.90 -11.62
N TYR A 104 8.13 -16.65 -11.74
CA TYR A 104 8.29 -15.85 -12.96
C TYR A 104 9.43 -14.85 -12.85
N ALA A 105 9.66 -14.29 -11.67
CA ALA A 105 10.66 -13.25 -11.43
C ALA A 105 12.01 -13.80 -10.94
N GLY A 106 12.03 -15.02 -10.41
CA GLY A 106 13.22 -15.67 -9.85
C GLY A 106 13.34 -15.52 -8.33
N LEU A 107 14.09 -16.44 -7.73
CA LEU A 107 14.24 -16.51 -6.28
C LEU A 107 14.91 -15.29 -5.65
N PRO A 108 15.94 -14.66 -6.27
CA PRO A 108 16.55 -13.46 -5.69
C PRO A 108 15.56 -12.29 -5.57
N ALA A 109 14.69 -12.08 -6.56
CA ALA A 109 13.67 -11.04 -6.50
C ALA A 109 12.67 -11.31 -5.37
N ALA A 110 12.20 -12.54 -5.23
CA ALA A 110 11.30 -12.95 -4.17
C ALA A 110 11.96 -12.83 -2.79
N ASN A 111 13.21 -13.21 -2.65
CA ASN A 111 13.95 -13.10 -1.39
C ASN A 111 14.02 -11.65 -0.92
N GLY A 112 14.33 -10.71 -1.81
CA GLY A 112 14.32 -9.27 -1.51
C GLY A 112 12.92 -8.79 -1.14
N ALA A 113 11.90 -9.24 -1.84
CA ALA A 113 10.51 -8.88 -1.57
C ALA A 113 10.02 -9.38 -0.20
N PHE A 114 10.35 -10.60 0.19
CA PHE A 114 10.04 -11.13 1.52
C PHE A 114 10.71 -10.31 2.62
N ALA A 115 11.96 -9.88 2.43
CA ALA A 115 12.65 -9.04 3.39
C ALA A 115 11.93 -7.69 3.57
N VAL A 116 11.49 -7.06 2.48
CA VAL A 116 10.69 -5.82 2.53
C VAL A 116 9.36 -6.04 3.24
N ALA A 117 8.62 -7.07 2.86
CA ALA A 117 7.33 -7.38 3.47
C ALA A 117 7.47 -7.66 4.97
N GLN A 118 8.50 -8.40 5.37
CA GLN A 118 8.79 -8.69 6.77
C GLN A 118 8.98 -7.42 7.58
N ARG A 119 9.76 -6.46 7.08
CA ARG A 119 9.97 -5.17 7.76
C ARG A 119 8.66 -4.40 7.95
N VAL A 120 7.82 -4.35 6.92
CA VAL A 120 6.53 -3.66 7.00
C VAL A 120 5.61 -4.32 8.03
N LEU A 121 5.54 -5.64 8.04
CA LEU A 121 4.71 -6.38 8.97
C LEU A 121 5.19 -6.24 10.42
N GLU A 122 6.48 -6.11 10.67
CA GLU A 122 7.05 -5.87 11.99
C GLU A 122 6.72 -4.47 12.51
N GLU A 123 6.59 -3.46 11.63
CA GLU A 123 6.17 -2.11 11.98
C GLU A 123 4.69 -2.04 12.37
N THR A 124 3.89 -2.98 11.91
CA THR A 124 2.47 -3.04 12.18
C THR A 124 2.19 -4.21 13.13
N PRO A 125 2.15 -4.00 14.46
CA PRO A 125 1.94 -5.11 15.41
C PRO A 125 0.63 -5.84 15.12
N ALA A 126 0.68 -7.16 15.07
CA ALA A 126 -0.51 -8.01 15.03
C ALA A 126 -1.36 -7.72 16.29
N GLY A 127 -2.61 -7.27 16.12
CA GLY A 127 -3.52 -7.01 17.23
C GLY A 127 -3.96 -5.55 17.40
N THR A 128 -3.50 -4.61 16.62
CA THR A 128 -4.12 -3.28 16.54
C THR A 128 -5.27 -3.28 15.53
N GLU A 129 -6.26 -4.10 15.80
CA GLU A 129 -7.60 -3.87 15.24
C GLU A 129 -8.19 -2.67 15.98
N PRO A 130 -8.70 -1.63 15.27
CA PRO A 130 -9.45 -0.59 15.95
C PRO A 130 -10.76 -1.21 16.44
N GLY A 131 -10.84 -1.52 17.74
CA GLY A 131 -12.06 -2.01 18.33
C GLY A 131 -11.97 -3.16 19.32
N ALA A 132 -10.80 -3.73 19.60
CA ALA A 132 -10.66 -4.67 20.69
C ALA A 132 -10.52 -3.93 22.03
N THR A 133 -11.60 -3.41 22.55
CA THR A 133 -11.71 -3.07 23.97
C THR A 133 -11.74 -4.37 24.75
N GLY A 134 -10.65 -4.66 25.42
CA GLY A 134 -10.56 -5.80 26.32
C GLY A 134 -11.65 -5.75 27.38
N ALA A 135 -12.47 -6.74 27.41
CA ALA A 135 -13.30 -7.03 28.57
C ALA A 135 -12.38 -7.46 29.71
N VAL A 136 -12.20 -6.59 30.67
CA VAL A 136 -11.57 -6.95 31.94
C VAL A 136 -12.55 -7.85 32.69
N ASP A 137 -12.24 -9.13 32.73
CA ASP A 137 -12.92 -10.05 33.62
C ASP A 137 -12.46 -9.78 35.08
N GLN A 138 -13.28 -9.04 35.78
CA GLN A 138 -13.15 -8.94 37.23
C GLN A 138 -13.93 -10.11 37.85
N ARG A 139 -13.23 -11.19 38.08
CA ARG A 139 -13.69 -12.15 39.08
C ARG A 139 -13.07 -11.76 40.40
N SER A 140 -13.84 -11.06 41.18
CA SER A 140 -13.60 -10.89 42.58
C SER A 140 -13.93 -12.19 43.32
N GLU A 141 -13.04 -12.55 44.20
CA GLU A 141 -13.07 -13.55 45.21
C GLU A 141 -14.35 -13.54 46.05
N GLY A 142 -14.84 -14.73 46.36
CA GLY A 142 -15.64 -15.05 47.52
C GLY A 142 -14.93 -16.13 48.31
#